data_e2a225f3e76bd18606ec2af2cb2f2eeb
#
_entry.id   e2a225f3e76bd18606ec2af2cb2f2eeb
#
_cell.length_a   1.000
_cell.length_b   1.000
_cell.length_c   1.000
_cell.angle_alpha   90.00
_cell.angle_beta   90.00
_cell.angle_gamma   90.00
#
_symmetry.space_group_name_H-M   'P 1'
#
loop_
_entity.id
_entity.type
_entity.pdbx_description
1 polymer ?
#
loop_
_entity_poly.entity_id
_entity_poly.type
_entity_poly.pdbx_seq_one_letter_code
_entity_poly.pdbx_strand_id
1 'polypeptide(L)'
;MAIKAADYLKQNGPEKAFAAFDAPGGAFHDRDLYVFVQNNSGVVQAHGTNAALIGKNLISMKDVDGKPFVKDIVDVKDTGWVDYKWLDPQTKLVEPKTSYIVRVGDYLVGVGAYKN
;
A
#
# COMPACT_ATOMS: atom_id res chain seq x y z
N MET A 1 -4.71 -9.66 5.59
CA MET A 1 -3.81 -9.62 4.40
C MET A 1 -2.52 -8.85 4.67
N ALA A 2 -2.57 -7.72 5.36
CA ALA A 2 -1.37 -6.91 5.62
C ALA A 2 -0.31 -7.65 6.45
N ILE A 3 -0.70 -8.32 7.52
CA ILE A 3 0.23 -9.11 8.35
C ILE A 3 0.83 -10.25 7.55
N LYS A 4 0.03 -10.95 6.77
CA LYS A 4 0.50 -12.03 5.90
C LYS A 4 1.49 -11.51 4.85
N ALA A 5 1.23 -10.36 4.27
CA ALA A 5 2.13 -9.73 3.31
C ALA A 5 3.45 -9.31 3.96
N ALA A 6 3.38 -8.72 5.16
CA ALA A 6 4.58 -8.35 5.92
C ALA A 6 5.44 -9.55 6.26
N ASP A 7 4.81 -10.65 6.69
CA ASP A 7 5.53 -11.89 6.99
C ASP A 7 6.17 -12.48 5.74
N TYR A 8 5.47 -12.43 4.62
CA TYR A 8 6.01 -12.92 3.34
C TYR A 8 7.25 -12.13 2.94
N LEU A 9 7.24 -10.80 3.12
CA LEU A 9 8.39 -9.95 2.84
C LEU A 9 9.56 -10.30 3.75
N LYS A 10 9.32 -10.52 5.05
CA LYS A 10 10.37 -10.91 6.00
C LYS A 10 11.02 -12.24 5.64
N GLN A 11 10.22 -13.21 5.18
CA GLN A 11 10.70 -14.57 4.90
C GLN A 11 11.36 -14.70 3.54
N ASN A 12 10.91 -13.96 2.53
CA ASN A 12 11.31 -14.18 1.14
C ASN A 12 12.16 -13.06 0.54
N GLY A 13 12.26 -11.92 1.22
CA GLY A 13 13.00 -10.76 0.75
C GLY A 13 12.21 -9.88 -0.23
N PRO A 14 12.73 -8.65 -0.48
CA PRO A 14 11.97 -7.64 -1.24
C PRO A 14 11.61 -8.05 -2.66
N GLU A 15 12.56 -8.56 -3.45
CA GLU A 15 12.30 -8.85 -4.85
C GLU A 15 11.18 -9.86 -5.04
N LYS A 16 11.25 -10.97 -4.31
CA LYS A 16 10.25 -12.03 -4.41
C LYS A 16 8.89 -11.57 -3.89
N ALA A 17 8.90 -10.85 -2.76
CA ALA A 17 7.66 -10.37 -2.17
C ALA A 17 6.97 -9.34 -3.07
N PHE A 18 7.72 -8.39 -3.60
CA PHE A 18 7.14 -7.34 -4.46
C PHE A 18 6.55 -7.94 -5.74
N ALA A 19 7.22 -8.92 -6.33
CA ALA A 19 6.70 -9.61 -7.51
C ALA A 19 5.37 -10.32 -7.19
N ALA A 20 5.27 -10.94 -6.02
CA ALA A 20 4.03 -11.60 -5.59
C ALA A 20 2.90 -10.59 -5.33
N PHE A 21 3.23 -9.44 -4.75
CA PHE A 21 2.22 -8.39 -4.47
C PHE A 21 1.71 -7.75 -5.76
N ASP A 22 2.57 -7.63 -6.77
CA ASP A 22 2.22 -7.00 -8.05
C ASP A 22 1.45 -7.94 -8.98
N ALA A 23 1.48 -9.25 -8.73
CA ALA A 23 0.88 -10.24 -9.63
C ALA A 23 -0.65 -10.11 -9.63
N PRO A 24 -1.29 -9.81 -10.78
CA PRO A 24 -2.74 -9.70 -10.85
C PRO A 24 -3.40 -11.05 -10.52
N GLY A 25 -4.43 -10.99 -9.67
CA GLY A 25 -5.15 -12.20 -9.28
C GLY A 25 -4.37 -13.18 -8.43
N GLY A 26 -3.21 -12.77 -7.88
CA GLY A 26 -2.40 -13.62 -7.02
C GLY A 26 -2.94 -13.71 -5.60
N ALA A 27 -2.14 -14.34 -4.71
CA ALA A 27 -2.55 -14.59 -3.32
C ALA A 27 -2.76 -13.32 -2.50
N PHE A 28 -2.24 -12.18 -2.97
CA PHE A 28 -2.33 -10.89 -2.27
C PHE A 28 -3.33 -9.93 -2.93
N HIS A 29 -4.29 -10.49 -3.64
CA HIS A 29 -5.42 -9.75 -4.20
C HIS A 29 -6.71 -10.43 -3.75
N ASP A 30 -7.69 -9.63 -3.31
CA ASP A 30 -9.02 -10.14 -2.94
C ASP A 30 -10.04 -9.01 -3.17
N ARG A 31 -10.80 -9.09 -4.25
CA ARG A 31 -11.80 -8.08 -4.65
C ARG A 31 -11.12 -6.72 -4.85
N ASP A 32 -11.41 -5.71 -4.01
CA ASP A 32 -10.73 -4.41 -4.04
C ASP A 32 -9.54 -4.31 -3.08
N LEU A 33 -9.23 -5.40 -2.36
CA LEU A 33 -8.06 -5.46 -1.49
C LEU A 33 -6.81 -5.80 -2.29
N TYR A 34 -5.76 -5.06 -2.08
CA TYR A 34 -4.45 -5.31 -2.67
C TYR A 34 -3.35 -4.78 -1.78
N VAL A 35 -2.15 -5.30 -1.98
CA VAL A 35 -0.98 -4.88 -1.21
C VAL A 35 -0.25 -3.76 -1.94
N PHE A 36 0.17 -2.75 -1.20
CA PHE A 36 1.13 -1.76 -1.67
C PHE A 36 2.29 -1.66 -0.69
N VAL A 37 3.45 -1.23 -1.18
CA VAL A 37 4.65 -1.06 -0.35
C VAL A 37 5.32 0.26 -0.72
N GLN A 38 5.70 1.00 0.31
CA GLN A 38 6.51 2.21 0.17
C GLN A 38 7.77 2.06 1.01
N ASN A 39 8.84 2.76 0.65
CA ASN A 39 10.01 2.86 1.51
C ASN A 39 9.91 4.11 2.41
N ASN A 40 10.92 4.31 3.27
CA ASN A 40 10.96 5.44 4.20
C ASN A 40 10.96 6.82 3.52
N SER A 41 11.32 6.89 2.26
CA SER A 41 11.34 8.14 1.49
C SER A 41 10.03 8.40 0.75
N GLY A 42 9.06 7.48 0.81
CA GLY A 42 7.80 7.59 0.08
C GLY A 42 7.85 7.09 -1.34
N VAL A 43 8.89 6.35 -1.72
CA VAL A 43 9.00 5.74 -3.06
C VAL A 43 8.23 4.43 -3.08
N VAL A 44 7.32 4.28 -4.04
CA VAL A 44 6.51 3.07 -4.18
C VAL A 44 7.38 1.92 -4.66
N GLN A 45 7.36 0.81 -3.92
CA GLN A 45 8.13 -0.39 -4.23
C GLN A 45 7.27 -1.48 -4.89
N ALA A 46 6.00 -1.53 -4.54
CA ALA A 46 5.04 -2.48 -5.09
C ALA A 46 3.64 -1.87 -5.02
N HIS A 47 2.80 -2.20 -5.97
CA HIS A 47 1.42 -1.73 -5.99
C HIS A 47 0.57 -2.71 -6.79
N GLY A 48 -0.39 -3.36 -6.12
CA GLY A 48 -1.14 -4.46 -6.71
C GLY A 48 -2.09 -4.08 -7.85
N THR A 49 -2.48 -2.79 -7.97
CA THR A 49 -3.45 -2.36 -8.99
C THR A 49 -2.93 -1.30 -9.93
N ASN A 50 -1.77 -0.70 -9.65
CA ASN A 50 -1.23 0.37 -10.49
C ASN A 50 0.30 0.31 -10.55
N ALA A 51 0.81 -0.51 -11.44
CA ALA A 51 2.26 -0.69 -11.63
C ALA A 51 2.96 0.60 -12.09
N ALA A 52 2.24 1.55 -12.67
CA ALA A 52 2.81 2.82 -13.11
C ALA A 52 3.32 3.68 -11.95
N LEU A 53 2.84 3.42 -10.73
CA LEU A 53 3.30 4.14 -9.53
C LEU A 53 4.63 3.60 -9.00
N ILE A 54 5.03 2.38 -9.36
CA ILE A 54 6.25 1.75 -8.85
C ILE A 54 7.47 2.59 -9.28
N GLY A 55 8.33 2.90 -8.31
CA GLY A 55 9.52 3.72 -8.51
C GLY A 55 9.29 5.22 -8.36
N LYS A 56 8.04 5.65 -8.21
CA LYS A 56 7.72 7.07 -8.03
C LYS A 56 7.77 7.47 -6.56
N ASN A 57 8.29 8.66 -6.29
CA ASN A 57 8.27 9.25 -4.95
C ASN A 57 6.97 10.04 -4.77
N LEU A 58 6.13 9.57 -3.85
CA LEU A 58 4.83 10.18 -3.60
C LEU A 58 4.77 10.91 -2.25
N ILE A 59 5.92 11.20 -1.62
CA ILE A 59 5.96 11.74 -0.25
C ILE A 59 5.20 13.06 -0.11
N SER A 60 5.16 13.87 -1.14
CA SER A 60 4.43 15.14 -1.12
C SER A 60 3.01 15.03 -1.67
N MET A 61 2.58 13.83 -2.05
CA MET A 61 1.22 13.63 -2.56
C MET A 61 0.18 13.83 -1.46
N LYS A 62 -0.90 14.47 -1.83
CA LYS A 62 -2.08 14.64 -0.97
C LYS A 62 -3.28 14.00 -1.66
N ASP A 63 -4.24 13.55 -0.85
CA ASP A 63 -5.49 13.07 -1.42
C ASP A 63 -6.38 14.26 -1.86
N VAL A 64 -7.60 13.96 -2.33
CA VAL A 64 -8.51 15.00 -2.85
C VAL A 64 -8.92 16.01 -1.77
N ASP A 65 -8.79 15.66 -0.49
CA ASP A 65 -9.08 16.54 0.63
C ASP A 65 -7.84 17.29 1.15
N GLY A 66 -6.69 17.13 0.49
CA GLY A 66 -5.44 17.76 0.90
C GLY A 66 -4.69 17.05 2.01
N LYS A 67 -5.06 15.81 2.35
CA LYS A 67 -4.40 15.05 3.40
C LYS A 67 -3.07 14.46 2.90
N PRO A 68 -1.94 14.67 3.61
CA PRO A 68 -0.64 14.13 3.21
C PRO A 68 -0.50 12.66 3.61
N PHE A 69 -1.31 11.80 3.03
CA PHE A 69 -1.48 10.40 3.46
C PHE A 69 -0.20 9.56 3.29
N VAL A 70 0.62 9.84 2.27
CA VAL A 70 1.88 9.09 2.06
C VAL A 70 2.84 9.35 3.20
N LYS A 71 2.95 10.60 3.65
CA LYS A 71 3.77 10.96 4.80
C LYS A 71 3.25 10.29 6.07
N ASP A 72 1.93 10.26 6.26
CA ASP A 72 1.31 9.59 7.42
C ASP A 72 1.63 8.10 7.43
N ILE A 73 1.65 7.46 6.27
CA ILE A 73 2.04 6.05 6.14
C ILE A 73 3.50 5.86 6.53
N VAL A 74 4.39 6.70 6.00
CA VAL A 74 5.83 6.61 6.29
C VAL A 74 6.12 6.81 7.78
N ASP A 75 5.32 7.60 8.46
CA ASP A 75 5.49 7.89 9.90
C ASP A 75 5.03 6.73 10.80
N VAL A 76 4.38 5.70 10.28
CA VAL A 76 4.00 4.52 11.06
C VAL A 76 5.27 3.79 11.52
N LYS A 77 5.42 3.61 12.84
CA LYS A 77 6.65 3.04 13.43
C LYS A 77 6.63 1.52 13.53
N ASP A 78 5.46 0.93 13.75
CA ASP A 78 5.29 -0.51 13.87
C ASP A 78 4.06 -0.93 13.07
N THR A 79 2.86 -0.67 13.59
CA THR A 79 1.59 -0.87 12.89
C THR A 79 0.69 0.33 13.12
N GLY A 80 -0.25 0.54 12.19
CA GLY A 80 -1.21 1.61 12.36
C GLY A 80 -2.20 1.67 11.22
N TRP A 81 -3.27 2.44 11.43
CA TRP A 81 -4.29 2.69 10.43
C TRP A 81 -4.12 4.09 9.88
N VAL A 82 -4.23 4.23 8.55
CA VAL A 82 -4.22 5.53 7.88
C VAL A 82 -5.46 5.62 7.02
N ASP A 83 -6.26 6.68 7.21
CA ASP A 83 -7.47 6.94 6.45
C ASP A 83 -7.19 8.02 5.41
N TYR A 84 -7.63 7.79 4.18
CA TYR A 84 -7.47 8.73 3.08
C TYR A 84 -8.44 8.38 1.96
N LYS A 85 -8.46 9.18 0.89
CA LYS A 85 -9.27 8.89 -0.29
C LYS A 85 -8.38 8.42 -1.43
N TRP A 86 -8.83 7.38 -2.12
CA TRP A 86 -8.06 6.77 -3.20
C TRP A 86 -9.01 6.15 -4.22
N LEU A 87 -8.49 5.93 -5.43
CA LEU A 87 -9.24 5.30 -6.50
C LEU A 87 -9.52 3.83 -6.19
N ASP A 88 -10.79 3.45 -6.13
CA ASP A 88 -11.20 2.05 -5.98
C ASP A 88 -11.06 1.36 -7.34
N PRO A 89 -10.27 0.28 -7.44
CA PRO A 89 -10.06 -0.38 -8.73
C PRO A 89 -11.32 -1.05 -9.28
N GLN A 90 -12.31 -1.36 -8.45
CA GLN A 90 -13.55 -2.00 -8.89
C GLN A 90 -14.57 -0.98 -9.39
N THR A 91 -14.78 0.09 -8.65
CA THR A 91 -15.80 1.11 -9.02
C THR A 91 -15.25 2.18 -9.95
N LYS A 92 -13.93 2.36 -10.02
CA LYS A 92 -13.23 3.43 -10.75
C LYS A 92 -13.53 4.82 -10.22
N LEU A 93 -14.01 4.92 -8.98
CA LEU A 93 -14.30 6.17 -8.29
C LEU A 93 -13.33 6.38 -7.14
N VAL A 94 -13.05 7.65 -6.82
CA VAL A 94 -12.29 8.01 -5.62
C VAL A 94 -13.22 7.88 -4.42
N GLU A 95 -12.85 7.01 -3.48
CA GLU A 95 -13.67 6.67 -2.33
C GLU A 95 -12.85 6.68 -1.05
N PRO A 96 -13.49 6.87 0.12
CA PRO A 96 -12.81 6.73 1.40
C PRO A 96 -12.19 5.35 1.55
N LYS A 97 -10.95 5.32 2.03
CA LYS A 97 -10.17 4.09 2.21
C LYS A 97 -9.50 4.13 3.57
N THR A 98 -9.48 3.00 4.26
CA THR A 98 -8.66 2.85 5.45
C THR A 98 -7.63 1.76 5.21
N SER A 99 -6.36 2.07 5.44
CA SER A 99 -5.26 1.14 5.20
C SER A 99 -4.59 0.76 6.51
N TYR A 100 -4.40 -0.54 6.71
CA TYR A 100 -3.59 -1.07 7.79
C TYR A 100 -2.15 -1.16 7.33
N ILE A 101 -1.25 -0.54 8.07
CA ILE A 101 0.15 -0.41 7.69
C ILE A 101 1.00 -1.21 8.68
N VAL A 102 1.91 -2.02 8.16
CA VAL A 102 2.90 -2.77 8.94
C VAL A 102 4.29 -2.38 8.45
N ARG A 103 5.13 -1.93 9.38
CA ARG A 103 6.52 -1.61 9.05
C ARG A 103 7.37 -2.88 9.06
N VAL A 104 8.17 -3.06 8.00
CA VAL A 104 9.16 -4.12 7.90
C VAL A 104 10.49 -3.44 7.52
N GLY A 105 11.32 -3.12 8.52
CA GLY A 105 12.57 -2.39 8.31
C GLY A 105 12.32 -1.04 7.67
N ASP A 106 12.84 -0.83 6.47
CA ASP A 106 12.66 0.41 5.71
C ASP A 106 11.42 0.43 4.84
N TYR A 107 10.56 -0.60 4.94
CA TYR A 107 9.36 -0.73 4.11
C TYR A 107 8.10 -0.59 4.93
N LEU A 108 7.10 0.06 4.34
CA LEU A 108 5.75 0.17 4.87
C LEU A 108 4.84 -0.67 3.97
N VAL A 109 4.33 -1.77 4.52
CA VAL A 109 3.44 -2.68 3.80
C VAL A 109 2.01 -2.34 4.16
N GLY A 110 1.17 -2.05 3.18
CA GLY A 110 -0.20 -1.64 3.42
C GLY A 110 -1.23 -2.42 2.64
N VAL A 111 -2.38 -2.62 3.27
CA VAL A 111 -3.59 -3.13 2.62
C VAL A 111 -4.74 -2.27 3.10
N GLY A 112 -5.53 -1.76 2.16
CA GLY A 112 -6.64 -0.88 2.47
C GLY A 112 -7.98 -1.45 2.07
N ALA A 113 -9.01 -1.13 2.88
CA ALA A 113 -10.40 -1.43 2.58
C ALA A 113 -11.13 -0.13 2.26
N TYR A 114 -11.98 -0.16 1.25
CA TYR A 114 -12.80 0.98 0.86
C TYR A 114 -14.09 1.00 1.67
N LYS A 115 -14.50 2.21 2.04
CA LYS A 115 -15.73 2.45 2.80
C LYS A 115 -16.78 3.00 1.83
N ASN A 116 -17.53 2.14 1.22
CA ASN A 116 -18.59 2.58 0.30
C ASN A 116 -19.96 2.29 0.83
#